data_38a011764f80c1a63e6bf596df04c084
#
_entry.id   38a011764f80c1a63e6bf596df04c084
#
_cell.length_a   1.000
_cell.length_b   1.000
_cell.length_c   1.000
_cell.angle_alpha   90.00
_cell.angle_beta   90.00
_cell.angle_gamma   90.00
#
_symmetry.space_group_name_H-M   'P 1'
#
loop_
_entity.id
_entity.type
_entity.pdbx_description
1 polymer ?
#
loop_
_entity_poly.entity_id
_entity_poly.type
_entity_poly.pdbx_seq_one_letter_code
_entity_poly.pdbx_strand_id
1 'polypeptide(L)'
;MKRHITLFLCAALGASTLFAQAKNDTVATSTDKKEIVKTGFNFGPLPAVAFDADKGLQLGALLNIFDFGDGSEYPNTRQKLYLEASFFTKGSQLFVINYDNKFLIPGVRWAATANLTNDKAMDFYGFNGYMSYYDHEKIAEGKNNENNFLYTPKYRMNRLNFNFKTDFTGNIWNNKFFWEAGYHFNYVTAGYQKKHALNLDKINKGKDENKMFPETEPIIFDLYRQWGIINNDEAWGGISSALRVGLLYDTRDKENAPSKGIWAEVHATIAPKFLGTTHPYYRYSATFRHYVPIVKNDVLTFAYRLNYEGAIGNSTPYYMLPFITTMGSTYDRDGMGGYRTVRGMLRNRVQGLDMATYTAELRWRFVRFRLGKQNIAFGLNIFSDGAMVTRNYDMSFKATKEQLGDNFEKVQNEYKAYMAQGLKNDRPHITVGGGLRFIMNQNFIVAFEYGLPVSKFSKDPVIQKQDGNGAFYINTGFLF
;
A
#
# COMPACT_ATOMS: atom_id res chain seq x y z
N MET A 1 28.56 -3.70 -1.54
CA MET A 1 27.39 -4.26 -2.27
C MET A 1 27.54 -5.71 -2.75
N LYS A 2 28.70 -6.21 -3.14
CA LYS A 2 28.89 -7.61 -3.64
C LYS A 2 28.83 -8.70 -2.55
N ARG A 3 29.11 -8.43 -1.29
CA ARG A 3 29.13 -9.43 -0.19
C ARG A 3 27.74 -9.76 0.40
N HIS A 4 26.74 -8.92 0.22
CA HIS A 4 25.39 -9.16 0.79
C HIS A 4 24.47 -9.95 -0.17
N ILE A 5 24.79 -9.99 -1.47
CA ILE A 5 24.05 -10.79 -2.46
C ILE A 5 24.36 -12.29 -2.27
N THR A 6 25.56 -12.62 -1.81
CA THR A 6 25.99 -14.02 -1.62
C THR A 6 25.31 -14.69 -0.42
N LEU A 7 24.96 -13.95 0.65
CA LEU A 7 24.23 -14.52 1.78
C LEU A 7 22.75 -14.80 1.46
N PHE A 8 22.15 -14.02 0.58
CA PHE A 8 20.77 -14.25 0.13
C PHE A 8 20.64 -15.46 -0.81
N LEU A 9 21.65 -15.70 -1.63
CA LEU A 9 21.70 -16.92 -2.46
C LEU A 9 21.89 -18.18 -1.59
N CYS A 10 22.61 -18.09 -0.47
CA CYS A 10 22.81 -19.23 0.43
C CYS A 10 21.56 -19.60 1.25
N ALA A 11 20.71 -18.65 1.62
CA ALA A 11 19.43 -18.96 2.27
C ALA A 11 18.40 -19.55 1.30
N ALA A 12 18.45 -19.16 0.03
CA ALA A 12 17.67 -19.77 -1.05
C ALA A 12 18.24 -21.14 -1.49
N LEU A 13 19.55 -21.34 -1.39
CA LEU A 13 20.24 -22.61 -1.72
C LEU A 13 20.15 -23.63 -0.59
N GLY A 14 19.99 -23.21 0.67
CA GLY A 14 19.73 -24.13 1.80
C GLY A 14 18.36 -24.85 1.69
N ALA A 15 17.42 -24.28 0.95
CA ALA A 15 16.19 -24.94 0.55
C ALA A 15 16.37 -25.89 -0.66
N SER A 16 17.46 -25.75 -1.42
CA SER A 16 17.69 -26.48 -2.66
C SER A 16 18.38 -27.84 -2.47
N THR A 17 18.97 -28.14 -1.31
CA THR A 17 19.55 -29.46 -1.02
C THR A 17 18.52 -30.54 -0.72
N LEU A 18 17.24 -30.16 -0.57
CA LEU A 18 16.10 -31.10 -0.51
C LEU A 18 15.54 -31.48 -1.90
N PHE A 19 16.08 -30.92 -2.99
CA PHE A 19 15.58 -31.10 -4.36
C PHE A 19 16.44 -32.04 -5.24
N ALA A 20 17.50 -32.64 -4.72
CA ALA A 20 18.46 -33.39 -5.53
C ALA A 20 18.09 -34.86 -5.79
N GLN A 21 16.83 -35.23 -5.71
CA GLN A 21 16.34 -36.56 -6.14
C GLN A 21 15.00 -36.53 -6.88
N ALA A 22 14.84 -35.60 -7.84
CA ALA A 22 13.80 -35.72 -8.85
C ALA A 22 14.41 -36.19 -10.15
N LYS A 23 14.16 -37.44 -10.53
CA LYS A 23 14.49 -38.03 -11.85
C LYS A 23 13.91 -37.16 -12.96
N ASN A 24 14.68 -36.98 -14.00
CA ASN A 24 14.31 -36.43 -15.30
C ASN A 24 12.96 -36.98 -15.78
N ASP A 25 11.90 -36.17 -15.65
CA ASP A 25 10.72 -36.35 -16.45
C ASP A 25 10.43 -35.01 -17.16
N THR A 26 10.53 -35.12 -18.47
CA THR A 26 10.13 -34.20 -19.52
C THR A 26 8.88 -33.41 -19.17
N VAL A 27 8.80 -32.17 -19.67
CA VAL A 27 7.62 -31.29 -19.72
C VAL A 27 6.31 -32.08 -19.74
N ALA A 28 5.80 -32.43 -18.56
CA ALA A 28 4.55 -33.15 -18.42
C ALA A 28 3.42 -32.16 -18.29
N THR A 29 2.63 -32.02 -19.32
CA THR A 29 1.21 -31.67 -19.24
C THR A 29 0.63 -32.30 -17.97
N SER A 30 0.08 -31.42 -17.15
CA SER A 30 -0.52 -31.69 -15.84
C SER A 30 -1.32 -33.00 -15.78
N THR A 31 -0.81 -33.99 -15.11
CA THR A 31 -1.69 -35.01 -14.54
C THR A 31 -2.47 -34.36 -13.40
N ASP A 32 -3.80 -34.36 -13.54
CA ASP A 32 -4.81 -33.90 -12.56
C ASP A 32 -4.71 -34.69 -11.24
N LYS A 33 -3.66 -34.46 -10.44
CA LYS A 33 -3.67 -34.89 -9.05
C LYS A 33 -4.54 -33.92 -8.28
N LYS A 34 -5.75 -34.33 -7.92
CA LYS A 34 -6.69 -33.58 -7.07
C LYS A 34 -5.94 -32.95 -5.89
N GLU A 35 -6.13 -31.65 -5.67
CA GLU A 35 -5.54 -30.96 -4.52
C GLU A 35 -5.94 -31.62 -3.20
N ILE A 36 -5.03 -31.58 -2.21
CA ILE A 36 -5.33 -32.07 -0.87
C ILE A 36 -6.23 -31.05 -0.17
N VAL A 37 -7.43 -31.45 0.16
CA VAL A 37 -8.36 -30.66 0.97
C VAL A 37 -7.82 -30.56 2.40
N LYS A 38 -7.73 -29.34 2.93
CA LYS A 38 -7.36 -29.09 4.33
C LYS A 38 -8.60 -29.07 5.21
N THR A 39 -8.47 -29.57 6.43
CA THR A 39 -9.51 -29.61 7.45
C THR A 39 -8.98 -29.09 8.78
N GLY A 40 -9.88 -28.67 9.67
CA GLY A 40 -9.54 -28.19 11.01
C GLY A 40 -8.61 -26.97 11.02
N PHE A 41 -7.89 -26.81 12.12
CA PHE A 41 -6.95 -25.73 12.30
C PHE A 41 -5.62 -26.01 11.60
N ASN A 42 -5.17 -25.04 10.80
CA ASN A 42 -3.87 -25.04 10.13
C ASN A 42 -3.09 -23.79 10.55
N PHE A 43 -1.83 -23.97 10.95
CA PHE A 43 -0.95 -22.91 11.44
C PHE A 43 0.14 -22.65 10.41
N GLY A 44 0.34 -21.39 10.10
CA GLY A 44 1.39 -20.92 9.19
C GLY A 44 2.30 -19.87 9.84
N PRO A 45 3.20 -20.26 10.78
CA PRO A 45 4.21 -19.33 11.27
C PRO A 45 5.26 -19.11 10.19
N LEU A 46 5.62 -17.85 9.95
CA LEU A 46 6.57 -17.47 8.92
C LEU A 46 7.43 -16.30 9.38
N PRO A 47 8.70 -16.25 8.99
CA PRO A 47 9.46 -15.01 9.10
C PRO A 47 8.85 -13.96 8.17
N ALA A 48 8.59 -12.77 8.68
CA ALA A 48 8.26 -11.63 7.88
C ALA A 48 9.56 -11.01 7.36
N VAL A 49 9.96 -11.40 6.16
CA VAL A 49 11.14 -10.85 5.48
C VAL A 49 10.67 -10.24 4.18
N ALA A 50 10.78 -8.92 4.08
CA ALA A 50 10.46 -8.18 2.86
C ALA A 50 11.48 -7.05 2.68
N PHE A 51 11.54 -6.51 1.50
CA PHE A 51 12.34 -5.34 1.20
C PHE A 51 11.46 -4.27 0.57
N ASP A 52 11.52 -3.09 1.16
CA ASP A 52 10.89 -1.88 0.68
C ASP A 52 11.99 -0.84 0.46
N ALA A 53 12.09 -0.30 -0.73
CA ALA A 53 13.12 0.67 -1.08
C ALA A 53 13.10 1.90 -0.15
N ASP A 54 11.92 2.27 0.37
CA ASP A 54 11.71 3.44 1.21
C ASP A 54 11.94 3.15 2.69
N LYS A 55 11.50 1.97 3.19
CA LYS A 55 11.61 1.56 4.59
C LYS A 55 12.83 0.69 4.89
N GLY A 56 13.47 0.15 3.85
CA GLY A 56 14.60 -0.78 3.97
C GLY A 56 14.16 -2.24 4.13
N LEU A 57 15.02 -3.07 4.71
CA LEU A 57 14.72 -4.47 4.99
C LEU A 57 13.72 -4.56 6.15
N GLN A 58 12.63 -5.27 5.92
CA GLN A 58 11.65 -5.66 6.93
C GLN A 58 12.08 -6.99 7.54
N LEU A 59 12.13 -7.05 8.85
CA LEU A 59 12.39 -8.24 9.64
C LEU A 59 11.32 -8.36 10.71
N GLY A 60 10.73 -9.55 10.82
CA GLY A 60 9.66 -9.78 11.78
C GLY A 60 9.19 -11.21 11.77
N ALA A 61 8.04 -11.42 12.39
CA ALA A 61 7.34 -12.69 12.39
C ALA A 61 5.86 -12.46 12.05
N LEU A 62 5.28 -13.39 11.32
CA LEU A 62 3.85 -13.44 11.08
C LEU A 62 3.31 -14.84 11.39
N LEU A 63 2.08 -14.89 11.83
CA LEU A 63 1.36 -16.12 12.10
C LEU A 63 0.00 -16.05 11.43
N ASN A 64 -0.26 -17.00 10.54
CA ASN A 64 -1.59 -17.27 10.01
C ASN A 64 -2.19 -18.47 10.71
N ILE A 65 -3.41 -18.34 11.20
CA ILE A 65 -4.22 -19.44 11.71
C ILE A 65 -5.46 -19.51 10.85
N PHE A 66 -5.65 -20.65 10.19
CA PHE A 66 -6.80 -20.93 9.34
C PHE A 66 -7.62 -22.07 9.95
N ASP A 67 -8.92 -21.91 10.06
CA ASP A 67 -9.85 -22.98 10.37
C ASP A 67 -10.67 -23.31 9.11
N PHE A 68 -10.47 -24.50 8.58
CA PHE A 68 -11.18 -25.02 7.41
C PHE A 68 -12.41 -25.86 7.77
N GLY A 69 -12.69 -26.06 9.08
CA GLY A 69 -13.79 -26.91 9.54
C GLY A 69 -13.64 -28.35 9.02
N ASP A 70 -14.66 -28.88 8.41
CA ASP A 70 -14.68 -30.23 7.80
C ASP A 70 -14.00 -30.25 6.39
N GLY A 71 -13.61 -29.10 5.86
CA GLY A 71 -12.97 -28.94 4.55
C GLY A 71 -13.93 -28.78 3.37
N SER A 72 -15.23 -28.78 3.60
CA SER A 72 -16.24 -28.66 2.54
C SER A 72 -16.13 -27.35 1.73
N GLU A 73 -15.67 -26.28 2.39
CA GLU A 73 -15.49 -24.96 1.78
C GLU A 73 -14.07 -24.70 1.27
N TYR A 74 -13.14 -25.66 1.42
CA TYR A 74 -11.75 -25.45 0.99
C TYR A 74 -11.67 -24.99 -0.48
N PRO A 75 -10.88 -23.98 -0.83
CA PRO A 75 -9.82 -23.30 -0.03
C PRO A 75 -10.30 -22.13 0.85
N ASN A 76 -11.60 -21.85 0.90
CA ASN A 76 -12.12 -20.82 1.79
C ASN A 76 -12.07 -21.29 3.25
N THR A 77 -11.99 -20.36 4.19
CA THR A 77 -11.90 -20.62 5.61
C THR A 77 -13.18 -20.24 6.32
N ARG A 78 -13.53 -20.95 7.41
CA ARG A 78 -14.61 -20.56 8.33
C ARG A 78 -14.19 -19.36 9.18
N GLN A 79 -12.94 -19.39 9.65
CA GLN A 79 -12.31 -18.25 10.33
C GLN A 79 -10.81 -18.22 10.04
N LYS A 80 -10.23 -17.03 10.18
CA LYS A 80 -8.78 -16.83 10.11
C LYS A 80 -8.34 -15.76 11.09
N LEU A 81 -7.15 -15.96 11.66
CA LEU A 81 -6.45 -14.95 12.44
C LEU A 81 -5.07 -14.74 11.81
N TYR A 82 -4.74 -13.48 11.55
CA TYR A 82 -3.43 -13.05 11.11
C TYR A 82 -2.81 -12.14 12.16
N LEU A 83 -1.60 -12.47 12.56
CA LEU A 83 -0.78 -11.67 13.47
C LEU A 83 0.54 -11.34 12.78
N GLU A 84 0.99 -10.10 12.89
CA GLU A 84 2.30 -9.68 12.38
C GLU A 84 2.95 -8.68 13.34
N ALA A 85 4.27 -8.87 13.56
CA ALA A 85 5.13 -7.90 14.20
C ALA A 85 6.39 -7.74 13.36
N SER A 86 6.61 -6.55 12.82
CA SER A 86 7.69 -6.27 11.88
C SER A 86 8.41 -4.98 12.19
N PHE A 87 9.72 -4.99 11.98
CA PHE A 87 10.63 -3.86 12.15
C PHE A 87 11.40 -3.63 10.85
N PHE A 88 11.56 -2.38 10.50
CA PHE A 88 12.28 -1.98 9.29
C PHE A 88 13.64 -1.37 9.64
N THR A 89 14.66 -1.65 8.82
CA THR A 89 16.02 -1.18 9.09
C THR A 89 16.17 0.34 9.14
N LYS A 90 15.24 1.09 8.52
CA LYS A 90 15.17 2.55 8.64
C LYS A 90 14.35 3.04 9.84
N GLY A 91 13.97 2.13 10.77
CA GLY A 91 13.40 2.44 12.07
C GLY A 91 11.87 2.47 12.13
N SER A 92 11.16 2.18 11.05
CA SER A 92 9.70 2.03 11.06
C SER A 92 9.29 0.70 11.68
N GLN A 93 8.04 0.63 12.16
CA GLN A 93 7.48 -0.53 12.85
C GLN A 93 6.05 -0.78 12.36
N LEU A 94 5.66 -2.06 12.31
CA LEU A 94 4.31 -2.48 11.92
C LEU A 94 3.84 -3.61 12.84
N PHE A 95 2.67 -3.43 13.44
CA PHE A 95 1.98 -4.46 14.21
C PHE A 95 0.58 -4.60 13.66
N VAL A 96 0.16 -5.82 13.35
CA VAL A 96 -1.15 -6.11 12.73
C VAL A 96 -1.81 -7.29 13.41
N ILE A 97 -3.09 -7.14 13.69
CA ILE A 97 -4.01 -8.21 14.10
C ILE A 97 -5.21 -8.15 13.16
N ASN A 98 -5.46 -9.22 12.40
CA ASN A 98 -6.66 -9.35 11.59
C ASN A 98 -7.41 -10.60 11.99
N TYR A 99 -8.67 -10.47 12.35
CA TYR A 99 -9.59 -11.57 12.59
C TYR A 99 -10.74 -11.53 11.61
N ASP A 100 -11.13 -12.66 11.09
CA ASP A 100 -12.23 -12.82 10.13
C ASP A 100 -13.00 -14.10 10.44
N ASN A 101 -14.29 -13.99 10.59
CA ASN A 101 -15.14 -15.08 11.03
C ASN A 101 -16.48 -15.07 10.30
N LYS A 102 -16.94 -16.25 9.87
CA LYS A 102 -18.18 -16.43 9.11
C LYS A 102 -19.26 -17.21 9.86
N PHE A 103 -18.99 -17.64 11.09
CA PHE A 103 -19.90 -18.57 11.79
C PHE A 103 -20.36 -18.08 13.17
N LEU A 104 -19.69 -17.11 13.81
CA LEU A 104 -20.05 -16.61 15.13
C LEU A 104 -21.43 -15.94 15.15
N ILE A 105 -21.76 -15.24 14.06
CA ILE A 105 -23.05 -14.59 13.89
C ILE A 105 -23.71 -15.25 12.69
N PRO A 106 -24.83 -16.00 12.87
CA PRO A 106 -25.50 -16.67 11.77
C PRO A 106 -25.84 -15.72 10.60
N GLY A 107 -25.37 -16.04 9.39
CA GLY A 107 -25.62 -15.25 8.19
C GLY A 107 -24.84 -13.95 8.07
N VAL A 108 -23.95 -13.65 9.03
CA VAL A 108 -23.12 -12.43 9.00
C VAL A 108 -21.65 -12.79 9.17
N ARG A 109 -20.83 -12.35 8.24
CA ARG A 109 -19.37 -12.35 8.38
C ARG A 109 -18.94 -11.18 9.24
N TRP A 110 -18.15 -11.44 10.26
CA TRP A 110 -17.55 -10.43 11.11
C TRP A 110 -16.04 -10.39 10.89
N ALA A 111 -15.52 -9.21 10.62
CA ALA A 111 -14.10 -8.97 10.50
C ALA A 111 -13.67 -7.86 11.47
N ALA A 112 -12.53 -8.05 12.13
CA ALA A 112 -11.93 -7.04 13.00
C ALA A 112 -10.44 -6.92 12.70
N THR A 113 -9.96 -5.68 12.63
CA THR A 113 -8.56 -5.38 12.37
C THR A 113 -8.06 -4.34 13.37
N ALA A 114 -6.89 -4.58 13.94
CA ALA A 114 -6.12 -3.55 14.63
C ALA A 114 -4.72 -3.48 14.03
N ASN A 115 -4.27 -2.29 13.70
CA ASN A 115 -2.91 -2.09 13.26
C ASN A 115 -2.27 -0.86 13.89
N LEU A 116 -0.98 -0.94 14.15
CA LEU A 116 -0.15 0.17 14.57
C LEU A 116 1.03 0.28 13.59
N THR A 117 1.08 1.39 12.86
CA THR A 117 2.19 1.72 11.98
C THR A 117 2.92 2.93 12.53
N ASN A 118 4.17 2.75 12.93
CA ASN A 118 5.06 3.85 13.31
C ASN A 118 6.05 4.08 12.17
N ASP A 119 5.74 5.02 11.30
CA ASP A 119 6.52 5.31 10.11
C ASP A 119 7.45 6.51 10.37
N LYS A 120 8.73 6.21 10.60
CA LYS A 120 9.72 7.23 10.98
C LYS A 120 10.12 8.15 9.83
N ALA A 121 9.84 7.74 8.61
CA ALA A 121 10.17 8.47 7.39
C ALA A 121 9.14 8.16 6.30
N MET A 122 7.88 8.57 6.54
CA MET A 122 6.83 8.49 5.55
C MET A 122 7.11 9.48 4.43
N ASP A 123 6.96 9.04 3.19
CA ASP A 123 7.16 9.91 2.04
C ASP A 123 6.00 10.89 1.88
N PHE A 124 6.33 12.16 1.68
CA PHE A 124 5.40 13.25 1.41
C PHE A 124 5.95 14.15 0.30
N TYR A 125 5.34 14.08 -0.86
CA TYR A 125 5.74 14.85 -2.07
C TYR A 125 4.83 16.05 -2.33
N GLY A 126 3.88 16.35 -1.44
CA GLY A 126 2.81 17.30 -1.66
C GLY A 126 1.57 16.64 -2.25
N PHE A 127 0.65 17.46 -2.78
CA PHE A 127 -0.62 17.01 -3.31
C PHE A 127 -0.70 17.11 -4.82
N ASN A 128 -1.74 16.48 -5.40
CA ASN A 128 -2.12 16.57 -6.80
C ASN A 128 -1.05 16.06 -7.79
N GLY A 129 -0.35 14.98 -7.43
CA GLY A 129 0.53 14.27 -8.34
C GLY A 129 1.61 15.16 -8.99
N TYR A 130 1.61 15.27 -10.31
CA TYR A 130 2.59 16.08 -11.05
C TYR A 130 2.45 17.58 -10.85
N MET A 131 1.42 18.09 -10.16
CA MET A 131 1.38 19.50 -9.77
C MET A 131 2.41 19.81 -8.66
N SER A 132 2.85 18.81 -7.91
CA SER A 132 3.90 18.91 -6.90
C SER A 132 5.20 18.32 -7.45
N TYR A 133 6.20 19.19 -7.61
CA TYR A 133 7.48 18.80 -8.20
C TYR A 133 8.36 18.00 -7.22
N TYR A 134 8.94 16.91 -7.73
CA TYR A 134 9.93 16.09 -7.02
C TYR A 134 11.30 16.29 -7.66
N ASP A 135 12.22 16.94 -6.94
CA ASP A 135 13.58 17.25 -7.42
C ASP A 135 14.48 16.00 -7.36
N HIS A 136 14.31 15.15 -8.35
CA HIS A 136 15.07 13.91 -8.47
C HIS A 136 16.56 14.15 -8.79
N GLU A 137 16.91 15.30 -9.36
CA GLU A 137 18.29 15.65 -9.68
C GLU A 137 19.08 15.96 -8.42
N LYS A 138 18.56 16.84 -7.54
CA LYS A 138 19.17 17.07 -6.22
C LYS A 138 19.26 15.82 -5.36
N ILE A 139 18.26 14.92 -5.45
CA ILE A 139 18.33 13.61 -4.77
C ILE A 139 19.49 12.78 -5.31
N ALA A 140 19.71 12.78 -6.62
CA ALA A 140 20.81 12.05 -7.24
C ALA A 140 22.17 12.68 -6.89
N GLU A 141 22.28 14.01 -6.95
CA GLU A 141 23.48 14.75 -6.57
C GLU A 141 23.89 14.48 -5.11
N GLY A 142 22.94 14.58 -4.17
CA GLY A 142 23.20 14.31 -2.76
C GLY A 142 23.64 12.88 -2.46
N LYS A 143 23.30 11.91 -3.34
CA LYS A 143 23.78 10.54 -3.24
C LYS A 143 25.17 10.31 -3.81
N ASN A 144 25.50 11.01 -4.88
CA ASN A 144 26.68 10.76 -5.69
C ASN A 144 27.83 11.75 -5.41
N ASN A 145 27.55 12.90 -4.79
CA ASN A 145 28.52 13.95 -4.50
C ASN A 145 28.80 13.98 -2.98
N GLU A 146 30.06 13.80 -2.59
CA GLU A 146 30.48 13.83 -1.20
C GLU A 146 30.34 15.21 -0.53
N ASN A 147 30.29 16.27 -1.31
CA ASN A 147 30.15 17.66 -0.82
C ASN A 147 28.69 18.12 -0.71
N ASN A 148 27.70 17.28 -1.07
CA ASN A 148 26.29 17.61 -0.97
C ASN A 148 25.59 16.74 0.08
N PHE A 149 24.76 17.39 0.90
CA PHE A 149 23.92 16.67 1.86
C PHE A 149 22.81 15.87 1.18
N LEU A 150 22.27 14.88 1.88
CA LEU A 150 21.22 14.02 1.36
C LEU A 150 19.87 14.72 1.33
N TYR A 151 19.34 15.01 0.15
CA TYR A 151 18.04 15.64 -0.05
C TYR A 151 16.82 14.75 0.25
N THR A 152 17.01 13.46 0.42
CA THR A 152 15.90 12.52 0.69
C THR A 152 15.01 12.95 1.87
N PRO A 153 15.53 13.48 3.00
CA PRO A 153 14.70 13.93 4.11
C PRO A 153 13.73 15.07 3.75
N LYS A 154 14.01 15.86 2.70
CA LYS A 154 13.13 16.95 2.24
C LYS A 154 11.71 16.48 1.93
N TYR A 155 11.57 15.23 1.46
CA TYR A 155 10.30 14.61 1.06
C TYR A 155 9.79 13.62 2.10
N ARG A 156 10.10 13.81 3.37
CA ARG A 156 9.74 12.88 4.44
C ARG A 156 9.16 13.57 5.65
N MET A 157 8.29 12.83 6.33
CA MET A 157 7.72 13.22 7.62
C MET A 157 7.56 11.99 8.52
N ASN A 158 7.56 12.18 9.83
CA ASN A 158 7.21 11.13 10.78
C ASN A 158 5.69 10.99 10.85
N ARG A 159 5.20 9.75 10.92
CA ARG A 159 3.78 9.47 11.14
C ARG A 159 3.60 8.25 12.02
N LEU A 160 2.78 8.38 13.05
CA LEU A 160 2.19 7.26 13.78
C LEU A 160 0.74 7.12 13.33
N ASN A 161 0.32 5.91 13.01
CA ASN A 161 -1.08 5.60 12.74
C ASN A 161 -1.49 4.36 13.52
N PHE A 162 -2.44 4.52 14.42
CA PHE A 162 -3.19 3.41 15.02
C PHE A 162 -4.56 3.35 14.33
N ASN A 163 -4.87 2.19 13.77
CA ASN A 163 -6.14 1.91 13.12
C ASN A 163 -6.82 0.74 13.83
N PHE A 164 -8.07 0.91 14.14
CA PHE A 164 -8.97 -0.16 14.55
C PHE A 164 -10.24 -0.12 13.70
N LYS A 165 -10.66 -1.26 13.20
CA LYS A 165 -11.94 -1.37 12.52
C LYS A 165 -12.65 -2.68 12.83
N THR A 166 -13.96 -2.65 12.77
CA THR A 166 -14.81 -3.82 12.87
C THR A 166 -15.91 -3.71 11.83
N ASP A 167 -16.04 -4.72 10.98
CA ASP A 167 -16.91 -4.74 9.82
C ASP A 167 -17.80 -5.97 9.85
N PHE A 168 -19.04 -5.78 9.44
CA PHE A 168 -20.07 -6.79 9.31
C PHE A 168 -20.53 -6.83 7.86
N THR A 169 -20.63 -8.03 7.29
CA THR A 169 -21.12 -8.26 5.93
C THR A 169 -22.21 -9.33 5.98
N GLY A 170 -23.41 -8.97 5.55
CA GLY A 170 -24.56 -9.88 5.54
C GLY A 170 -25.18 -10.03 4.16
N ASN A 171 -25.74 -11.21 3.87
CA ASN A 171 -26.36 -11.50 2.60
C ASN A 171 -27.68 -10.73 2.43
N ILE A 172 -27.85 -10.11 1.25
CA ILE A 172 -29.11 -9.50 0.83
C ILE A 172 -29.87 -10.46 -0.09
N TRP A 173 -29.13 -11.00 -1.10
CA TRP A 173 -29.77 -11.80 -2.15
C TRP A 173 -28.79 -12.79 -2.82
N ASN A 174 -29.22 -14.04 -2.95
CA ASN A 174 -28.56 -15.10 -3.70
C ASN A 174 -27.08 -15.38 -3.35
N ASN A 175 -26.62 -15.04 -2.16
CA ASN A 175 -25.22 -15.13 -1.75
C ASN A 175 -24.24 -14.45 -2.73
N LYS A 176 -24.72 -13.40 -3.42
CA LYS A 176 -23.92 -12.59 -4.34
C LYS A 176 -24.00 -11.12 -4.01
N PHE A 177 -25.10 -10.65 -3.44
CA PHE A 177 -25.29 -9.29 -2.98
C PHE A 177 -25.29 -9.24 -1.47
N PHE A 178 -24.46 -8.38 -0.93
CA PHE A 178 -24.25 -8.24 0.50
C PHE A 178 -24.36 -6.76 0.89
N TRP A 179 -24.86 -6.51 2.10
CA TRP A 179 -24.70 -5.25 2.78
C TRP A 179 -23.42 -5.28 3.62
N GLU A 180 -22.83 -4.14 3.81
CA GLU A 180 -21.65 -3.93 4.66
C GLU A 180 -21.90 -2.77 5.60
N ALA A 181 -21.52 -2.95 6.86
CA ALA A 181 -21.57 -1.89 7.86
C ALA A 181 -20.40 -2.07 8.83
N GLY A 182 -19.77 -0.98 9.24
CA GLY A 182 -18.62 -1.06 10.12
C GLY A 182 -18.33 0.22 10.87
N TYR A 183 -17.50 0.09 11.88
CA TYR A 183 -16.93 1.20 12.64
C TYR A 183 -15.41 1.21 12.45
N HIS A 184 -14.88 2.37 12.10
CA HIS A 184 -13.47 2.58 11.80
C HIS A 184 -12.91 3.73 12.63
N PHE A 185 -11.88 3.44 13.37
CA PHE A 185 -11.17 4.40 14.21
C PHE A 185 -9.72 4.53 13.72
N ASN A 186 -9.27 5.77 13.51
CA ASN A 186 -7.87 6.07 13.23
C ASN A 186 -7.39 7.16 14.20
N TYR A 187 -6.23 6.93 14.79
CA TYR A 187 -5.47 7.96 15.49
C TYR A 187 -4.18 8.19 14.70
N VAL A 188 -4.09 9.34 14.06
CA VAL A 188 -2.94 9.71 13.21
C VAL A 188 -2.19 10.85 13.87
N THR A 189 -0.88 10.69 14.06
CA THR A 189 -0.01 11.82 14.39
C THR A 189 1.01 12.03 13.29
N ALA A 190 1.28 13.29 12.98
CA ALA A 190 2.32 13.72 12.07
C ALA A 190 3.38 14.52 12.82
N GLY A 191 4.64 14.37 12.41
CA GLY A 191 5.75 15.07 13.03
C GLY A 191 6.24 14.45 14.35
N TYR A 192 7.47 14.84 14.73
CA TYR A 192 8.11 14.38 15.95
C TYR A 192 7.70 15.28 17.13
N GLN A 193 7.03 14.68 18.11
CA GLN A 193 6.53 15.37 19.32
C GLN A 193 5.78 16.69 19.03
N LYS A 194 5.15 16.80 17.87
CA LYS A 194 4.47 18.02 17.41
C LYS A 194 5.36 19.27 17.30
N LYS A 195 6.67 19.09 17.27
CA LYS A 195 7.66 20.19 17.17
C LYS A 195 8.26 20.28 15.77
N HIS A 196 8.51 19.14 15.16
CA HIS A 196 9.15 19.04 13.85
C HIS A 196 8.53 17.87 13.06
N ALA A 197 8.50 17.97 11.75
CA ALA A 197 7.97 16.88 10.92
C ALA A 197 8.89 15.65 10.91
N LEU A 198 10.19 15.85 11.18
CA LEU A 198 11.20 14.78 11.30
C LEU A 198 12.02 14.91 12.58
N ASN A 199 12.56 13.80 13.05
CA ASN A 199 13.62 13.80 14.06
C ASN A 199 14.97 13.89 13.34
N LEU A 200 15.46 15.10 13.13
CA LEU A 200 16.72 15.37 12.42
C LEU A 200 17.94 14.84 13.16
N ASP A 201 17.96 14.89 14.48
CA ASP A 201 19.05 14.33 15.30
C ASP A 201 19.24 12.84 15.00
N LYS A 202 18.11 12.11 14.88
CA LYS A 202 18.15 10.68 14.56
C LYS A 202 18.51 10.42 13.10
N ILE A 203 18.03 11.27 12.19
CA ILE A 203 18.32 11.16 10.74
C ILE A 203 19.78 11.42 10.46
N ASN A 204 20.38 12.40 11.14
CA ASN A 204 21.76 12.82 10.96
C ASN A 204 22.77 12.00 11.79
N LYS A 205 22.28 11.22 12.76
CA LYS A 205 23.14 10.43 13.65
C LYS A 205 24.09 9.51 12.87
N GLY A 206 25.37 9.64 13.13
CA GLY A 206 26.41 8.80 12.52
C GLY A 206 26.72 9.13 11.06
N LYS A 207 26.28 10.28 10.56
CA LYS A 207 26.68 10.80 9.26
C LYS A 207 27.80 11.81 9.39
N ASP A 208 28.62 11.87 8.35
CA ASP A 208 29.60 12.96 8.19
C ASP A 208 28.87 14.31 8.07
N GLU A 209 29.49 15.36 8.58
CA GLU A 209 28.88 16.69 8.68
C GLU A 209 28.37 17.20 7.30
N ASN A 210 29.11 16.97 6.23
CA ASN A 210 28.75 17.32 4.87
C ASN A 210 27.57 16.50 4.30
N LYS A 211 27.19 15.40 4.92
CA LYS A 211 26.04 14.55 4.55
C LYS A 211 24.81 14.75 5.44
N MET A 212 24.93 15.54 6.50
CA MET A 212 23.81 15.85 7.36
C MET A 212 22.80 16.73 6.64
N PHE A 213 21.50 16.44 6.81
CA PHE A 213 20.45 17.31 6.32
C PHE A 213 20.39 18.55 7.23
N PRO A 214 20.56 19.77 6.71
CA PRO A 214 20.59 20.97 7.52
C PRO A 214 19.24 21.28 8.16
N GLU A 215 19.24 21.74 9.41
CA GLU A 215 18.00 22.21 10.07
C GLU A 215 17.38 23.43 9.40
N THR A 216 18.20 24.22 8.70
CA THR A 216 17.77 25.40 7.96
C THR A 216 17.11 25.09 6.62
N GLU A 217 17.28 23.86 6.10
CA GLU A 217 16.63 23.46 4.84
C GLU A 217 15.19 23.02 5.13
N PRO A 218 14.18 23.72 4.57
CA PRO A 218 12.79 23.37 4.82
C PRO A 218 12.43 22.08 4.09
N ILE A 219 11.71 21.20 4.78
CA ILE A 219 11.09 20.03 4.17
C ILE A 219 9.76 20.42 3.51
N ILE A 220 9.30 19.63 2.53
CA ILE A 220 8.06 19.95 1.79
C ILE A 220 6.86 20.12 2.72
N PHE A 221 6.75 19.30 3.76
CA PHE A 221 5.67 19.43 4.74
C PHE A 221 5.65 20.79 5.45
N ASP A 222 6.82 21.31 5.84
CA ASP A 222 6.92 22.62 6.51
C ASP A 222 6.62 23.77 5.55
N LEU A 223 7.04 23.67 4.28
CA LEU A 223 6.67 24.63 3.24
C LEU A 223 5.14 24.69 3.04
N TYR A 224 4.48 23.54 2.95
CA TYR A 224 3.02 23.48 2.76
C TYR A 224 2.26 24.07 3.97
N ARG A 225 2.80 23.90 5.18
CA ARG A 225 2.27 24.56 6.39
C ARG A 225 2.51 26.07 6.34
N GLN A 226 3.72 26.50 6.00
CA GLN A 226 4.09 27.90 5.90
C GLN A 226 3.24 28.64 4.86
N TRP A 227 2.91 27.98 3.76
CA TRP A 227 2.03 28.52 2.73
C TRP A 227 0.53 28.49 3.09
N GLY A 228 0.18 27.88 4.22
CA GLY A 228 -1.20 27.69 4.67
C GLY A 228 -1.99 26.66 3.85
N ILE A 229 -1.33 25.86 3.00
CA ILE A 229 -1.95 24.74 2.27
C ILE A 229 -2.39 23.66 3.24
N ILE A 230 -1.52 23.28 4.17
CA ILE A 230 -1.87 22.46 5.33
C ILE A 230 -2.21 23.39 6.49
N ASN A 231 -3.47 23.33 6.95
CA ASN A 231 -3.92 24.16 8.07
C ASN A 231 -3.14 23.73 9.35
N ASN A 232 -2.76 24.72 10.16
CA ASN A 232 -2.06 24.46 11.42
C ASN A 232 -2.87 23.61 12.39
N ASP A 233 -4.21 23.69 12.37
CA ASP A 233 -5.08 22.90 13.24
C ASP A 233 -5.03 21.41 12.92
N GLU A 234 -4.83 21.04 11.67
CA GLU A 234 -4.75 19.64 11.22
C GLU A 234 -3.32 19.14 11.02
N ALA A 235 -2.31 20.04 11.03
CA ALA A 235 -0.95 19.73 10.66
C ALA A 235 -0.35 18.55 11.43
N TRP A 236 -0.70 18.39 12.68
CA TRP A 236 -0.14 17.37 13.55
C TRP A 236 -1.01 16.11 13.66
N GLY A 237 -1.98 15.96 12.76
CA GLY A 237 -2.89 14.83 12.70
C GLY A 237 -4.14 15.02 13.55
N GLY A 238 -4.78 13.90 13.88
CA GLY A 238 -6.04 13.91 14.64
C GLY A 238 -6.67 12.53 14.75
N ILE A 239 -7.88 12.52 15.27
CA ILE A 239 -8.72 11.34 15.40
C ILE A 239 -9.75 11.34 14.27
N SER A 240 -9.92 10.18 13.63
CA SER A 240 -11.05 9.87 12.76
C SER A 240 -11.83 8.73 13.36
N SER A 241 -13.06 9.00 13.76
CA SER A 241 -14.04 8.03 14.27
C SER A 241 -15.22 8.02 13.29
N ALA A 242 -15.34 6.93 12.51
CA ALA A 242 -16.19 6.88 11.34
C ALA A 242 -17.10 5.66 11.33
N LEU A 243 -18.29 5.83 10.81
CA LEU A 243 -19.13 4.73 10.34
C LEU A 243 -18.87 4.53 8.84
N ARG A 244 -18.82 3.26 8.41
CA ARG A 244 -18.84 2.88 7.00
C ARG A 244 -20.04 2.02 6.70
N VAL A 245 -20.68 2.29 5.59
CA VAL A 245 -21.82 1.51 5.07
C VAL A 245 -21.61 1.28 3.59
N GLY A 246 -21.94 0.09 3.12
CA GLY A 246 -21.66 -0.27 1.74
C GLY A 246 -22.52 -1.39 1.22
N LEU A 247 -22.30 -1.66 -0.06
CA LEU A 247 -22.88 -2.78 -0.82
C LEU A 247 -21.74 -3.51 -1.54
N LEU A 248 -21.77 -4.83 -1.47
CA LEU A 248 -20.84 -5.71 -2.12
C LEU A 248 -21.56 -6.68 -3.07
N TYR A 249 -21.04 -6.83 -4.28
CA TYR A 249 -21.37 -7.90 -5.21
C TYR A 249 -20.16 -8.81 -5.39
N ASP A 250 -20.25 -10.08 -5.00
CA ASP A 250 -19.16 -11.05 -5.06
C ASP A 250 -19.60 -12.36 -5.73
N THR A 251 -18.96 -12.68 -6.85
CA THR A 251 -19.16 -13.93 -7.63
C THR A 251 -17.84 -14.66 -7.88
N ARG A 252 -16.79 -14.33 -7.12
CA ARG A 252 -15.49 -14.98 -7.27
C ARG A 252 -15.55 -16.45 -6.93
N ASP A 253 -14.76 -17.23 -7.68
CA ASP A 253 -14.59 -18.66 -7.43
C ASP A 253 -13.83 -18.96 -6.11
N LYS A 254 -12.95 -18.05 -5.68
CA LYS A 254 -12.11 -18.18 -4.47
C LYS A 254 -11.86 -16.81 -3.85
N GLU A 255 -11.70 -16.75 -2.54
CA GLU A 255 -11.44 -15.48 -1.84
C GLU A 255 -9.99 -15.00 -2.01
N ASN A 256 -9.00 -15.90 -1.85
CA ASN A 256 -7.60 -15.51 -1.74
C ASN A 256 -6.84 -15.51 -3.08
N ALA A 257 -7.23 -16.32 -4.03
CA ALA A 257 -6.52 -16.44 -5.31
C ALA A 257 -7.53 -16.63 -6.45
N PRO A 258 -8.45 -15.67 -6.66
CA PRO A 258 -9.51 -15.79 -7.62
C PRO A 258 -8.98 -15.88 -9.05
N SER A 259 -9.63 -16.75 -9.83
CA SER A 259 -9.35 -16.94 -11.24
C SER A 259 -10.54 -16.61 -12.12
N LYS A 260 -11.74 -16.52 -11.53
CA LYS A 260 -12.98 -16.24 -12.23
C LYS A 260 -13.93 -15.44 -11.35
N GLY A 261 -14.74 -14.58 -11.97
CA GLY A 261 -15.83 -13.86 -11.32
C GLY A 261 -15.54 -12.39 -11.11
N ILE A 262 -16.47 -11.72 -10.46
CA ILE A 262 -16.48 -10.28 -10.22
C ILE A 262 -16.54 -10.06 -8.70
N TRP A 263 -15.86 -9.01 -8.24
CA TRP A 263 -16.01 -8.42 -6.94
C TRP A 263 -16.17 -6.91 -7.12
N ALA A 264 -17.33 -6.39 -6.76
CA ALA A 264 -17.64 -4.96 -6.88
C ALA A 264 -18.15 -4.46 -5.54
N GLU A 265 -17.56 -3.40 -5.03
CA GLU A 265 -17.85 -2.81 -3.72
C GLU A 265 -18.03 -1.30 -3.87
N VAL A 266 -19.05 -0.76 -3.21
CA VAL A 266 -19.21 0.68 -3.03
C VAL A 266 -19.50 0.93 -1.56
N HIS A 267 -18.82 1.91 -0.96
CA HIS A 267 -19.09 2.30 0.43
C HIS A 267 -18.92 3.79 0.67
N ALA A 268 -19.60 4.26 1.69
CA ALA A 268 -19.49 5.62 2.22
C ALA A 268 -18.83 5.59 3.59
N THR A 269 -17.94 6.55 3.84
CA THR A 269 -17.32 6.82 5.14
C THR A 269 -17.90 8.10 5.70
N ILE A 270 -18.45 8.05 6.89
CA ILE A 270 -19.12 9.13 7.60
C ILE A 270 -18.38 9.36 8.92
N ALA A 271 -17.57 10.41 8.99
CA ALA A 271 -16.73 10.76 10.14
C ALA A 271 -17.16 12.08 10.76
N PRO A 272 -18.27 12.12 11.51
CA PRO A 272 -18.82 13.33 12.08
C PRO A 272 -18.14 13.71 13.39
N LYS A 273 -18.27 14.98 13.79
CA LYS A 273 -17.70 15.48 15.04
C LYS A 273 -18.27 14.80 16.31
N PHE A 274 -19.55 14.45 16.31
CA PHE A 274 -20.20 13.85 17.49
C PHE A 274 -19.72 12.43 17.82
N LEU A 275 -19.04 11.74 16.87
CA LEU A 275 -18.36 10.47 17.13
C LEU A 275 -16.94 10.65 17.66
N GLY A 276 -16.46 11.88 17.87
CA GLY A 276 -15.11 12.17 18.36
C GLY A 276 -14.09 12.44 17.25
N THR A 277 -14.52 12.62 16.00
CA THR A 277 -13.65 13.01 14.91
C THR A 277 -13.14 14.44 15.11
N THR A 278 -11.82 14.64 15.05
CA THR A 278 -11.20 15.97 15.23
C THR A 278 -11.58 16.90 14.08
N HIS A 279 -11.44 16.45 12.84
CA HIS A 279 -11.78 17.19 11.62
C HIS A 279 -12.82 16.39 10.85
N PRO A 280 -14.12 16.74 10.95
CA PRO A 280 -15.20 15.98 10.31
C PRO A 280 -15.07 15.94 8.80
N TYR A 281 -15.32 14.77 8.22
CA TYR A 281 -15.26 14.57 6.78
C TYR A 281 -16.18 13.43 6.33
N TYR A 282 -16.45 13.41 5.02
CA TYR A 282 -17.25 12.39 4.36
C TYR A 282 -16.52 11.95 3.10
N ARG A 283 -16.43 10.62 2.88
CA ARG A 283 -15.80 10.04 1.69
C ARG A 283 -16.66 8.93 1.12
N TYR A 284 -16.42 8.60 -0.14
CA TYR A 284 -16.97 7.43 -0.78
C TYR A 284 -15.87 6.70 -1.54
N SER A 285 -16.05 5.39 -1.70
CA SER A 285 -15.13 4.55 -2.45
C SER A 285 -15.92 3.59 -3.34
N ALA A 286 -15.39 3.32 -4.51
CA ALA A 286 -15.91 2.32 -5.40
C ALA A 286 -14.74 1.47 -5.93
N THR A 287 -14.84 0.15 -5.77
CA THR A 287 -13.84 -0.79 -6.27
C THR A 287 -14.50 -1.85 -7.12
N PHE A 288 -13.96 -2.09 -8.30
CA PHE A 288 -14.37 -3.15 -9.20
C PHE A 288 -13.19 -4.05 -9.51
N ARG A 289 -13.37 -5.37 -9.37
CA ARG A 289 -12.37 -6.40 -9.70
C ARG A 289 -13.02 -7.44 -10.60
N HIS A 290 -12.36 -7.82 -11.66
CA HIS A 290 -12.83 -8.87 -12.55
C HIS A 290 -11.70 -9.84 -12.87
N TYR A 291 -12.01 -11.11 -12.82
CA TYR A 291 -11.10 -12.22 -13.07
C TYR A 291 -11.63 -13.03 -14.23
N VAL A 292 -10.86 -13.05 -15.32
CA VAL A 292 -11.23 -13.70 -16.57
C VAL A 292 -10.28 -14.87 -16.81
N PRO A 293 -10.76 -16.13 -16.74
CA PRO A 293 -9.94 -17.27 -17.07
C PRO A 293 -9.72 -17.32 -18.59
N ILE A 294 -8.48 -17.10 -19.05
CA ILE A 294 -8.11 -17.27 -20.47
C ILE A 294 -7.87 -18.74 -20.77
N VAL A 295 -7.19 -19.45 -19.85
CA VAL A 295 -7.01 -20.89 -19.90
C VAL A 295 -7.62 -21.50 -18.64
N LYS A 296 -8.37 -22.59 -18.82
CA LYS A 296 -9.05 -23.30 -17.72
C LYS A 296 -8.07 -23.75 -16.62
N ASN A 297 -8.62 -24.13 -15.48
CA ASN A 297 -7.88 -24.65 -14.31
C ASN A 297 -6.86 -23.67 -13.75
N ASP A 298 -7.17 -22.36 -13.75
CA ASP A 298 -6.33 -21.29 -13.21
C ASP A 298 -4.92 -21.23 -13.85
N VAL A 299 -4.73 -21.77 -15.06
CA VAL A 299 -3.43 -21.77 -15.73
C VAL A 299 -3.07 -20.37 -16.18
N LEU A 300 -4.01 -19.68 -16.83
CA LEU A 300 -3.82 -18.29 -17.28
C LEU A 300 -5.07 -17.48 -16.98
N THR A 301 -4.92 -16.44 -16.19
CA THR A 301 -6.01 -15.54 -15.77
C THR A 301 -5.63 -14.10 -16.11
N PHE A 302 -6.54 -13.38 -16.75
CA PHE A 302 -6.46 -11.92 -16.80
C PHE A 302 -7.28 -11.36 -15.66
N ALA A 303 -6.65 -10.55 -14.80
CA ALA A 303 -7.28 -9.93 -13.65
C ALA A 303 -7.11 -8.42 -13.72
N TYR A 304 -8.17 -7.66 -13.47
CA TYR A 304 -8.05 -6.21 -13.37
C TYR A 304 -8.88 -5.65 -12.23
N ARG A 305 -8.39 -4.54 -11.69
CA ARG A 305 -9.02 -3.76 -10.63
C ARG A 305 -9.12 -2.30 -11.07
N LEU A 306 -10.27 -1.71 -10.82
CA LEU A 306 -10.49 -0.27 -10.86
C LEU A 306 -10.89 0.17 -9.46
N ASN A 307 -10.34 1.27 -8.98
CA ASN A 307 -10.72 1.84 -7.70
C ASN A 307 -10.85 3.36 -7.84
N TYR A 308 -11.84 3.91 -7.17
CA TYR A 308 -12.06 5.35 -7.04
C TYR A 308 -12.27 5.70 -5.59
N GLU A 309 -11.51 6.67 -5.10
CA GLU A 309 -11.65 7.27 -3.77
C GLU A 309 -12.07 8.71 -3.95
N GLY A 310 -13.17 9.12 -3.34
CA GLY A 310 -13.68 10.47 -3.44
C GLY A 310 -14.06 11.08 -2.10
N ALA A 311 -14.01 12.41 -2.02
CA ALA A 311 -14.46 13.18 -0.88
C ALA A 311 -15.81 13.86 -1.19
N ILE A 312 -16.71 13.95 -0.21
CA ILE A 312 -17.91 14.76 -0.29
C ILE A 312 -17.57 16.13 0.32
N GLY A 313 -17.65 17.19 -0.49
CA GLY A 313 -17.11 18.50 -0.11
C GLY A 313 -15.56 18.54 -0.13
N ASN A 314 -14.99 19.49 0.59
CA ASN A 314 -13.54 19.75 0.64
C ASN A 314 -12.96 19.60 2.05
N SER A 315 -13.67 18.96 2.96
CA SER A 315 -13.33 18.90 4.39
C SER A 315 -12.45 17.71 4.78
N THR A 316 -12.05 16.84 3.85
CA THR A 316 -11.18 15.70 4.18
C THR A 316 -9.82 16.23 4.63
N PRO A 317 -9.41 15.97 5.89
CA PRO A 317 -8.14 16.43 6.40
C PRO A 317 -6.98 15.75 5.66
N TYR A 318 -5.89 16.48 5.47
CA TYR A 318 -4.76 16.01 4.64
C TYR A 318 -4.21 14.64 5.09
N TYR A 319 -4.21 14.38 6.40
CA TYR A 319 -3.66 13.13 6.96
C TYR A 319 -4.55 11.89 6.72
N MET A 320 -5.79 12.10 6.25
CA MET A 320 -6.71 11.03 5.85
C MET A 320 -6.73 10.79 4.31
N LEU A 321 -6.20 11.72 3.52
CA LEU A 321 -6.14 11.60 2.06
C LEU A 321 -5.34 10.38 1.58
N PRO A 322 -4.21 9.98 2.21
CA PRO A 322 -3.43 8.83 1.73
C PRO A 322 -4.18 7.51 1.80
N PHE A 323 -5.19 7.38 2.67
CA PHE A 323 -5.81 6.09 2.91
C PHE A 323 -6.76 5.69 1.77
N ILE A 324 -6.50 4.51 1.20
CA ILE A 324 -7.43 3.79 0.35
C ILE A 324 -8.30 2.95 1.27
N THR A 325 -9.59 3.28 1.29
CA THR A 325 -10.54 2.71 2.23
C THR A 325 -10.95 1.30 1.83
N THR A 326 -11.12 0.41 2.80
CA THR A 326 -11.52 -0.98 2.57
C THR A 326 -12.49 -1.45 3.64
N MET A 327 -13.40 -2.37 3.29
CA MET A 327 -14.19 -3.13 4.24
C MET A 327 -13.59 -4.54 4.46
N GLY A 328 -14.03 -5.21 5.53
CA GLY A 328 -13.61 -6.58 5.84
C GLY A 328 -12.23 -6.68 6.50
N SER A 329 -11.59 -7.83 6.38
CA SER A 329 -10.40 -8.25 7.15
C SER A 329 -9.07 -7.65 6.67
N THR A 330 -9.08 -6.57 5.91
CA THR A 330 -7.86 -5.87 5.48
C THR A 330 -7.87 -4.46 6.04
N TYR A 331 -6.71 -3.96 6.50
CA TYR A 331 -6.60 -2.56 6.93
C TYR A 331 -6.56 -1.61 5.73
N ASP A 332 -6.96 -0.36 5.96
CA ASP A 332 -6.91 0.69 4.95
C ASP A 332 -5.47 0.86 4.45
N ARG A 333 -5.31 0.85 3.13
CA ARG A 333 -4.00 0.93 2.51
C ARG A 333 -3.55 2.38 2.41
N ASP A 334 -2.25 2.55 2.37
CA ASP A 334 -1.59 3.83 2.48
C ASP A 334 -1.14 4.31 1.11
N GLY A 335 -1.70 5.40 0.66
CA GLY A 335 -1.29 6.20 -0.50
C GLY A 335 -1.31 5.50 -1.85
N MET A 336 -1.28 6.30 -2.90
CA MET A 336 -1.10 5.81 -4.26
C MET A 336 0.36 5.90 -4.65
N GLY A 337 0.96 4.73 -4.86
CA GLY A 337 2.39 4.46 -5.02
C GLY A 337 2.89 3.40 -4.08
N GLY A 338 3.94 2.68 -4.48
CA GLY A 338 4.49 1.57 -3.74
C GLY A 338 3.77 0.24 -3.99
N TYR A 339 4.25 -0.83 -3.35
CA TYR A 339 3.89 -2.20 -3.70
C TYR A 339 2.41 -2.58 -3.50
N ARG A 340 1.69 -1.85 -2.64
CA ARG A 340 0.29 -2.19 -2.31
C ARG A 340 -0.74 -1.54 -3.23
N THR A 341 -0.33 -0.58 -4.06
CA THR A 341 -1.25 0.21 -4.90
C THR A 341 -0.79 0.33 -6.33
N VAL A 342 0.30 1.05 -6.61
CA VAL A 342 0.90 1.26 -7.93
C VAL A 342 2.37 0.86 -7.85
N ARG A 343 2.68 -0.36 -8.24
CA ARG A 343 4.02 -0.95 -8.08
C ARG A 343 5.04 -0.27 -8.98
N GLY A 344 6.22 0.02 -8.44
CA GLY A 344 7.31 0.70 -9.16
C GLY A 344 7.33 2.21 -9.04
N MET A 345 6.22 2.82 -8.59
CA MET A 345 6.12 4.25 -8.31
C MET A 345 6.56 4.56 -6.88
N LEU A 346 7.07 5.76 -6.64
CA LEU A 346 7.35 6.28 -5.29
C LEU A 346 6.12 6.17 -4.40
N ARG A 347 6.31 5.75 -3.15
CA ARG A 347 5.22 5.58 -2.19
C ARG A 347 4.57 6.93 -1.88
N ASN A 348 3.23 6.98 -1.82
CA ASN A 348 2.44 8.20 -1.59
C ASN A 348 2.68 9.32 -2.61
N ARG A 349 3.12 9.00 -3.84
CA ARG A 349 3.39 10.01 -4.86
C ARG A 349 2.14 10.74 -5.32
N VAL A 350 0.99 10.05 -5.35
CA VAL A 350 -0.29 10.60 -5.81
C VAL A 350 -1.22 10.73 -4.63
N GLN A 351 -1.58 11.97 -4.28
CA GLN A 351 -2.53 12.32 -3.23
C GLN A 351 -3.40 13.49 -3.70
N GLY A 352 -4.70 13.39 -3.53
CA GLY A 352 -5.67 14.44 -3.89
C GLY A 352 -7.00 14.22 -3.18
N LEU A 353 -7.98 15.06 -3.43
CA LEU A 353 -9.32 14.89 -2.86
C LEU A 353 -10.01 13.66 -3.44
N ASP A 354 -10.01 13.56 -4.77
CA ASP A 354 -10.50 12.37 -5.46
C ASP A 354 -9.40 11.77 -6.30
N MET A 355 -9.33 10.46 -6.27
CA MET A 355 -8.25 9.69 -6.91
C MET A 355 -8.82 8.45 -7.58
N ALA A 356 -8.33 8.16 -8.78
CA ALA A 356 -8.63 6.92 -9.50
C ALA A 356 -7.38 6.06 -9.61
N THR A 357 -7.52 4.73 -9.46
CA THR A 357 -6.46 3.78 -9.74
C THR A 357 -6.93 2.63 -10.59
N TYR A 358 -6.00 2.06 -11.34
CA TYR A 358 -6.21 0.78 -12.00
C TYR A 358 -5.03 -0.15 -11.79
N THR A 359 -5.30 -1.43 -11.87
CA THR A 359 -4.31 -2.50 -12.00
C THR A 359 -4.82 -3.50 -13.01
N ALA A 360 -3.98 -3.89 -13.96
CA ALA A 360 -4.27 -4.98 -14.91
C ALA A 360 -3.12 -5.98 -14.87
N GLU A 361 -3.44 -7.26 -14.68
CA GLU A 361 -2.46 -8.34 -14.56
C GLU A 361 -2.81 -9.53 -15.44
N LEU A 362 -1.81 -10.06 -16.13
CA LEU A 362 -1.86 -11.39 -16.70
C LEU A 362 -1.11 -12.34 -15.76
N ARG A 363 -1.83 -13.31 -15.19
CA ARG A 363 -1.33 -14.27 -14.17
C ARG A 363 -1.22 -15.64 -14.80
N TRP A 364 -0.01 -16.17 -14.90
CA TRP A 364 0.27 -17.49 -15.47
C TRP A 364 0.84 -18.43 -14.42
N ARG A 365 0.11 -19.53 -14.11
CA ARG A 365 0.58 -20.62 -13.25
C ARG A 365 1.12 -21.75 -14.12
N PHE A 366 2.42 -21.80 -14.29
CA PHE A 366 3.07 -22.70 -15.27
C PHE A 366 3.46 -24.06 -14.67
N VAL A 367 3.59 -24.17 -13.35
CA VAL A 367 3.92 -25.42 -12.65
C VAL A 367 3.04 -25.61 -11.44
N ARG A 368 2.55 -26.85 -11.27
CA ARG A 368 1.81 -27.31 -10.07
C ARG A 368 2.27 -28.71 -9.73
N PHE A 369 2.53 -28.98 -8.45
CA PHE A 369 2.90 -30.29 -7.95
C PHE A 369 2.58 -30.41 -6.46
N ARG A 370 2.71 -31.62 -5.91
CA ARG A 370 2.61 -31.86 -4.49
C ARG A 370 3.98 -32.13 -3.89
N LEU A 371 4.22 -31.51 -2.73
CA LEU A 371 5.40 -31.78 -1.91
C LEU A 371 4.90 -32.21 -0.54
N GLY A 372 5.00 -33.52 -0.24
CA GLY A 372 4.40 -34.09 0.95
C GLY A 372 2.89 -33.85 1.01
N LYS A 373 2.44 -33.18 2.07
CA LYS A 373 1.03 -32.78 2.29
C LYS A 373 0.70 -31.37 1.77
N GLN A 374 1.58 -30.75 0.98
CA GLN A 374 1.40 -29.36 0.50
C GLN A 374 1.14 -29.35 -1.00
N ASN A 375 0.20 -28.50 -1.43
CA ASN A 375 -0.04 -28.19 -2.84
C ASN A 375 0.85 -27.00 -3.20
N ILE A 376 1.74 -27.15 -4.16
CA ILE A 376 2.70 -26.11 -4.57
C ILE A 376 2.40 -25.67 -6.00
N ALA A 377 2.50 -24.37 -6.25
CA ALA A 377 2.48 -23.81 -7.60
C ALA A 377 3.49 -22.69 -7.76
N PHE A 378 4.05 -22.59 -8.96
CA PHE A 378 4.84 -21.43 -9.40
C PHE A 378 4.09 -20.68 -10.50
N GLY A 379 4.17 -19.38 -10.46
CA GLY A 379 3.55 -18.50 -11.45
C GLY A 379 4.42 -17.33 -11.84
N LEU A 380 4.08 -16.77 -12.98
CA LEU A 380 4.59 -15.50 -13.49
C LEU A 380 3.42 -14.51 -13.57
N ASN A 381 3.70 -13.24 -13.40
CA ASN A 381 2.77 -12.19 -13.75
C ASN A 381 3.47 -11.07 -14.52
N ILE A 382 2.73 -10.45 -15.43
CA ILE A 382 3.02 -9.15 -16.00
C ILE A 382 1.87 -8.22 -15.64
N PHE A 383 2.19 -6.96 -15.39
CA PHE A 383 1.18 -6.00 -14.93
C PHE A 383 1.41 -4.60 -15.49
N SER A 384 0.32 -3.84 -15.51
CA SER A 384 0.30 -2.38 -15.59
C SER A 384 -0.55 -1.85 -14.47
N ASP A 385 -0.01 -0.92 -13.69
CA ASP A 385 -0.72 -0.20 -12.65
C ASP A 385 -0.74 1.29 -12.99
N GLY A 386 -1.74 2.02 -12.49
CA GLY A 386 -1.77 3.46 -12.65
C GLY A 386 -2.64 4.16 -11.61
N ALA A 387 -2.37 5.44 -11.43
CA ALA A 387 -3.12 6.34 -10.58
C ALA A 387 -3.20 7.74 -11.17
N MET A 388 -4.22 8.50 -10.78
CA MET A 388 -4.38 9.91 -11.16
C MET A 388 -5.26 10.62 -10.11
N VAL A 389 -4.93 11.89 -9.84
CA VAL A 389 -5.84 12.77 -9.11
C VAL A 389 -6.91 13.27 -10.09
N THR A 390 -8.17 13.04 -9.75
CA THR A 390 -9.33 13.47 -10.56
C THR A 390 -10.00 14.72 -10.04
N ARG A 391 -9.83 15.02 -8.74
CA ARG A 391 -10.20 16.29 -8.13
C ARG A 391 -9.08 16.76 -7.19
N ASN A 392 -8.59 17.96 -7.43
CA ASN A 392 -7.46 18.50 -6.73
C ASN A 392 -7.77 18.85 -5.27
N TYR A 393 -6.79 18.60 -4.40
CA TYR A 393 -6.70 19.26 -3.10
C TYR A 393 -6.32 20.74 -3.34
N ASP A 394 -6.91 21.65 -2.56
CA ASP A 394 -6.67 23.08 -2.71
C ASP A 394 -5.25 23.46 -2.24
N MET A 395 -4.37 23.73 -3.20
CA MET A 395 -2.99 24.14 -2.96
C MET A 395 -2.80 25.68 -3.08
N SER A 396 -3.86 26.47 -3.03
CA SER A 396 -3.75 27.93 -3.05
C SER A 396 -2.97 28.45 -1.84
N PHE A 397 -2.24 29.56 -2.05
CA PHE A 397 -1.54 30.25 -0.97
C PHE A 397 -2.54 30.89 0.00
N LYS A 398 -2.51 30.50 1.26
CA LYS A 398 -3.48 30.93 2.30
C LYS A 398 -2.82 31.63 3.50
N ALA A 399 -1.49 31.66 3.55
CA ALA A 399 -0.81 32.38 4.63
C ALA A 399 -1.09 33.90 4.56
N THR A 400 -1.26 34.52 5.70
CA THR A 400 -1.60 35.95 5.80
C THR A 400 -0.37 36.81 6.15
N LYS A 401 -0.47 38.13 5.88
CA LYS A 401 0.57 39.08 6.31
C LYS A 401 0.76 39.11 7.81
N GLU A 402 -0.31 38.90 8.59
CA GLU A 402 -0.24 38.83 10.06
C GLU A 402 0.61 37.63 10.54
N GLN A 403 0.51 36.49 9.82
CA GLN A 403 1.26 35.28 10.15
C GLN A 403 2.74 35.35 9.77
N LEU A 404 3.06 36.00 8.65
CA LEU A 404 4.41 36.00 8.06
C LEU A 404 5.18 37.31 8.25
N GLY A 405 4.50 38.40 8.66
CA GLY A 405 5.14 39.72 8.86
C GLY A 405 5.90 40.19 7.60
N ASP A 406 7.10 40.66 7.81
CA ASP A 406 8.00 41.16 6.76
C ASP A 406 8.43 40.08 5.73
N ASN A 407 8.28 38.81 6.08
CA ASN A 407 8.60 37.69 5.18
C ASN A 407 7.49 37.34 4.19
N PHE A 408 6.32 38.01 4.24
CA PHE A 408 5.16 37.67 3.42
C PHE A 408 5.48 37.62 1.92
N GLU A 409 6.07 38.66 1.37
CA GLU A 409 6.38 38.73 -0.06
C GLU A 409 7.44 37.71 -0.49
N LYS A 410 8.44 37.47 0.36
CA LYS A 410 9.46 36.46 0.14
C LYS A 410 8.84 35.07 0.05
N VAL A 411 8.05 34.69 1.05
CA VAL A 411 7.40 33.37 1.14
C VAL A 411 6.37 33.17 0.00
N GLN A 412 5.63 34.22 -0.36
CA GLN A 412 4.71 34.15 -1.49
C GLN A 412 5.44 33.94 -2.83
N ASN A 413 6.61 34.56 -3.02
CA ASN A 413 7.42 34.37 -4.22
C ASN A 413 8.05 32.97 -4.26
N GLU A 414 8.50 32.44 -3.12
CA GLU A 414 8.98 31.06 -3.01
C GLU A 414 7.86 30.06 -3.37
N TYR A 415 6.64 30.27 -2.86
CA TYR A 415 5.47 29.48 -3.26
C TYR A 415 5.21 29.51 -4.75
N LYS A 416 5.18 30.71 -5.38
CA LYS A 416 4.97 30.87 -6.84
C LYS A 416 6.05 30.15 -7.64
N ALA A 417 7.31 30.29 -7.22
CA ALA A 417 8.45 29.62 -7.87
C ALA A 417 8.36 28.10 -7.76
N TYR A 418 7.93 27.56 -6.61
CA TYR A 418 7.70 26.12 -6.43
C TYR A 418 6.57 25.61 -7.30
N MET A 419 5.42 26.29 -7.31
CA MET A 419 4.25 25.87 -8.09
C MET A 419 4.49 25.96 -9.60
N ALA A 420 5.36 26.84 -10.05
CA ALA A 420 5.75 26.95 -11.46
C ALA A 420 6.57 25.75 -11.98
N GLN A 421 7.15 24.93 -11.10
CA GLN A 421 7.93 23.75 -11.49
C GLN A 421 7.03 22.54 -11.82
N GLY A 422 5.82 22.50 -11.27
CA GLY A 422 4.85 21.43 -11.53
C GLY A 422 3.96 21.68 -12.75
N LEU A 423 3.16 20.68 -13.10
CA LEU A 423 2.11 20.83 -14.10
C LEU A 423 0.92 21.63 -13.55
N LYS A 424 0.12 22.22 -14.43
CA LYS A 424 -1.13 22.90 -14.04
C LYS A 424 -2.22 21.94 -13.59
N ASN A 425 -2.24 20.72 -14.13
CA ASN A 425 -3.17 19.64 -13.78
C ASN A 425 -2.40 18.33 -13.72
N ASP A 426 -2.87 17.41 -12.90
CA ASP A 426 -2.33 16.06 -12.85
C ASP A 426 -2.57 15.29 -14.16
N ARG A 427 -1.77 14.27 -14.39
CA ARG A 427 -1.86 13.35 -15.53
C ARG A 427 -1.76 11.92 -15.03
N PRO A 428 -2.17 10.91 -15.81
CA PRO A 428 -2.01 9.52 -15.43
C PRO A 428 -0.57 9.15 -15.11
N HIS A 429 -0.34 8.64 -13.92
CA HIS A 429 0.89 8.00 -13.47
C HIS A 429 0.79 6.53 -13.81
N ILE A 430 1.63 6.03 -14.69
CA ILE A 430 1.55 4.66 -15.21
C ILE A 430 2.84 3.92 -14.92
N THR A 431 2.71 2.67 -14.48
CA THR A 431 3.82 1.75 -14.29
C THR A 431 3.57 0.44 -15.02
N VAL A 432 4.66 -0.24 -15.37
CA VAL A 432 4.62 -1.59 -15.94
C VAL A 432 5.61 -2.47 -15.21
N GLY A 433 5.36 -3.77 -15.19
CA GLY A 433 6.26 -4.66 -14.48
C GLY A 433 5.88 -6.13 -14.61
N GLY A 434 6.59 -6.93 -13.84
CA GLY A 434 6.35 -8.37 -13.77
C GLY A 434 7.02 -9.00 -12.58
N GLY A 435 6.75 -10.28 -12.37
CA GLY A 435 7.32 -11.00 -11.23
C GLY A 435 7.07 -12.49 -11.25
N LEU A 436 7.70 -13.13 -10.26
CA LEU A 436 7.57 -14.54 -9.92
C LEU A 436 6.70 -14.71 -8.69
N ARG A 437 5.87 -15.75 -8.67
CA ARG A 437 5.05 -16.10 -7.52
C ARG A 437 5.24 -17.56 -7.12
N PHE A 438 5.43 -17.75 -5.82
CA PHE A 438 5.34 -19.05 -5.16
C PHE A 438 4.00 -19.12 -4.43
N ILE A 439 3.22 -20.19 -4.67
CA ILE A 439 1.89 -20.37 -4.10
C ILE A 439 1.87 -21.72 -3.38
N MET A 440 1.48 -21.73 -2.11
CA MET A 440 1.32 -22.93 -1.31
C MET A 440 -0.10 -23.01 -0.73
N ASN A 441 -0.78 -24.12 -0.94
CA ASN A 441 -2.15 -24.40 -0.50
C ASN A 441 -3.17 -23.31 -0.88
N GLN A 442 -2.93 -22.58 -1.97
CA GLN A 442 -3.71 -21.46 -2.48
C GLN A 442 -3.83 -20.22 -1.56
N ASN A 443 -3.54 -20.36 -0.28
CA ASN A 443 -3.71 -19.32 0.75
C ASN A 443 -2.40 -18.62 1.11
N PHE A 444 -1.27 -19.26 0.90
CA PHE A 444 0.05 -18.69 1.15
C PHE A 444 0.74 -18.40 -0.19
N ILE A 445 1.03 -17.12 -0.41
CA ILE A 445 1.60 -16.63 -1.66
C ILE A 445 2.78 -15.72 -1.31
N VAL A 446 3.93 -15.97 -1.94
CA VAL A 446 5.07 -15.06 -1.93
C VAL A 446 5.32 -14.58 -3.36
N ALA A 447 5.40 -13.27 -3.54
CA ALA A 447 5.62 -12.64 -4.82
C ALA A 447 6.94 -11.85 -4.82
N PHE A 448 7.72 -12.01 -5.89
CA PHE A 448 8.92 -11.24 -6.21
C PHE A 448 8.62 -10.41 -7.44
N GLU A 449 8.45 -9.11 -7.29
CA GLU A 449 7.95 -8.25 -8.35
C GLU A 449 8.86 -7.04 -8.56
N TYR A 450 9.03 -6.65 -9.83
CA TYR A 450 9.69 -5.41 -10.20
C TYR A 450 8.75 -4.55 -11.02
N GLY A 451 8.58 -3.29 -10.61
CA GLY A 451 7.77 -2.29 -11.30
C GLY A 451 8.63 -1.11 -11.78
N LEU A 452 8.26 -0.54 -12.92
CA LEU A 452 8.95 0.54 -13.57
C LEU A 452 7.98 1.64 -14.01
N PRO A 453 8.15 2.91 -13.57
CA PRO A 453 7.31 4.01 -14.01
C PRO A 453 7.58 4.36 -15.48
N VAL A 454 6.52 4.56 -16.24
CA VAL A 454 6.61 5.01 -17.65
C VAL A 454 7.18 6.43 -17.74
N SER A 455 6.90 7.28 -16.73
CA SER A 455 7.45 8.64 -16.61
C SER A 455 8.98 8.69 -16.66
N LYS A 456 9.67 7.59 -16.29
CA LYS A 456 11.13 7.49 -16.42
C LYS A 456 11.64 7.71 -17.84
N PHE A 457 10.84 7.35 -18.84
CA PHE A 457 11.17 7.44 -20.27
C PHE A 457 10.52 8.65 -20.95
N SER A 458 9.86 9.51 -20.18
CA SER A 458 9.24 10.73 -20.73
C SER A 458 10.29 11.68 -21.30
N LYS A 459 9.95 12.30 -22.41
CA LYS A 459 10.73 13.42 -22.98
C LYS A 459 10.34 14.77 -22.37
N ASP A 460 9.21 14.84 -21.67
CA ASP A 460 8.76 16.02 -20.94
C ASP A 460 9.59 16.16 -19.65
N PRO A 461 10.43 17.19 -19.51
CA PRO A 461 11.32 17.33 -18.35
C PRO A 461 10.56 17.50 -17.04
N VAL A 462 9.32 18.03 -17.09
CA VAL A 462 8.49 18.19 -15.89
C VAL A 462 7.95 16.85 -15.37
N ILE A 463 7.79 15.85 -16.23
CA ILE A 463 7.28 14.51 -15.87
C ILE A 463 8.42 13.52 -15.67
N GLN A 464 9.55 13.71 -16.37
CA GLN A 464 10.64 12.76 -16.38
C GLN A 464 11.11 12.40 -14.97
N LYS A 465 11.10 11.10 -14.64
CA LYS A 465 11.51 10.53 -13.33
C LYS A 465 10.72 11.04 -12.11
N GLN A 466 9.63 11.76 -12.30
CA GLN A 466 8.83 12.29 -11.20
C GLN A 466 8.16 11.20 -10.35
N ASP A 467 7.97 10.00 -10.90
CA ASP A 467 7.44 8.83 -10.19
C ASP A 467 8.54 7.90 -9.66
N GLY A 468 9.80 8.30 -9.79
CA GLY A 468 10.96 7.51 -9.40
C GLY A 468 11.55 6.68 -10.55
N ASN A 469 12.43 5.75 -10.18
CA ASN A 469 13.24 4.95 -11.13
C ASN A 469 12.82 3.48 -11.22
N GLY A 470 11.73 3.10 -10.57
CA GLY A 470 11.28 1.73 -10.40
C GLY A 470 11.76 1.11 -9.10
N ALA A 471 11.08 0.02 -8.69
CA ALA A 471 11.36 -0.63 -7.43
C ALA A 471 11.12 -2.15 -7.50
N PHE A 472 11.88 -2.88 -6.68
CA PHE A 472 11.73 -4.31 -6.45
C PHE A 472 11.02 -4.55 -5.13
N TYR A 473 10.13 -5.54 -5.11
CA TYR A 473 9.33 -5.90 -3.94
C TYR A 473 9.34 -7.40 -3.68
N ILE A 474 9.30 -7.76 -2.40
CA ILE A 474 8.99 -9.12 -1.93
C ILE A 474 7.73 -8.99 -1.09
N ASN A 475 6.66 -9.64 -1.51
CA ASN A 475 5.33 -9.50 -0.92
C ASN A 475 4.71 -10.83 -0.55
N THR A 476 3.72 -10.79 0.36
CA THR A 476 2.82 -11.90 0.63
C THR A 476 1.41 -11.59 0.10
N GLY A 477 0.79 -12.57 -0.57
CA GLY A 477 -0.55 -12.43 -1.16
C GLY A 477 -0.57 -11.87 -2.59
N PHE A 478 -1.77 -11.74 -3.13
CA PHE A 478 -2.03 -10.99 -4.35
C PHE A 478 -2.30 -9.51 -4.00
N LEU A 479 -2.08 -8.61 -4.95
CA LEU A 479 -2.39 -7.20 -4.75
C LEU A 479 -3.91 -6.98 -4.60
N PHE A 480 -4.73 -7.81 -5.26
CA PHE A 480 -6.19 -7.80 -5.19
C PHE A 480 -6.78 -9.16 -5.57
#